data_f2d08ca91ec4f36071d6039019d28720
#
_entry.id   f2d08ca91ec4f36071d6039019d28720
#
_cell.length_a   1.000
_cell.length_b   1.000
_cell.length_c   1.000
_cell.angle_alpha   90.00
_cell.angle_beta   90.00
_cell.angle_gamma   90.00
#
_symmetry.space_group_name_H-M   'P 1'
#
loop_
_entity.id
_entity.type
_entity.pdbx_description
1 polymer ?
#
loop_
_entity_poly.entity_id
_entity_poly.type
_entity_poly.pdbx_seq_one_letter_code
_entity_poly.pdbx_strand_id
1 'polypeptide(L)'
;MKWTTLLMLAPMMLGADDAVARERLRRFHDAKFGMFIHWGPYSLASVEASWPIMRPGNWKISEAEYRALPERFNPVQFDARAWVRLAKAAGQRYIVFTTKHHDGFCMFDSQFTDYKITRSPYGKDIVAQLAEAAKAEGMPLGFYYSPPDLNHPGFRDTSKLSATNWNGEPARPEWPLYLDYMELQLRELLTRYGDVFVIWFDGLSNHAKYTGERFHELIHKLQPTALINNRIGPTGDFVTPEQRLPNGIPRKGAKVGNVDPNDKGLATSAPPPDEFQPWETCMTINRTWGYNKR
;
A
#
# COMPACT_ATOMS: atom_id res chain seq x y z
N MET A 1 -66.93 -11.80 4.84
CA MET A 1 -65.95 -10.76 5.22
C MET A 1 -64.56 -11.42 5.24
N LYS A 2 -63.73 -11.12 4.25
CA LYS A 2 -62.35 -11.62 4.20
C LYS A 2 -61.45 -10.49 4.73
N TRP A 3 -60.76 -10.74 5.84
CA TRP A 3 -59.76 -9.83 6.39
C TRP A 3 -58.46 -10.02 5.64
N THR A 4 -58.05 -9.05 4.88
CA THR A 4 -56.72 -9.00 4.22
C THR A 4 -55.76 -8.38 5.22
N THR A 5 -54.90 -9.17 5.83
CA THR A 5 -53.83 -8.71 6.70
C THR A 5 -52.74 -8.07 5.84
N LEU A 6 -52.61 -6.77 5.89
CA LEU A 6 -51.55 -6.01 5.26
C LEU A 6 -50.26 -6.16 6.11
N LEU A 7 -49.34 -7.01 5.69
CA LEU A 7 -48.01 -7.06 6.28
C LEU A 7 -47.27 -5.75 5.89
N MET A 8 -47.16 -4.83 6.82
CA MET A 8 -46.22 -3.73 6.70
C MET A 8 -44.81 -4.29 6.95
N LEU A 9 -44.02 -4.42 5.90
CA LEU A 9 -42.58 -4.62 6.00
C LEU A 9 -41.99 -3.30 6.56
N ALA A 10 -41.60 -3.32 7.84
CA ALA A 10 -40.83 -2.27 8.43
C ALA A 10 -39.49 -2.18 7.68
N PRO A 11 -39.02 -1.00 7.26
CA PRO A 11 -37.69 -0.88 6.68
C PRO A 11 -36.68 -1.27 7.77
N MET A 12 -35.90 -2.33 7.55
CA MET A 12 -34.73 -2.63 8.36
C MET A 12 -33.87 -1.38 8.38
N MET A 13 -33.76 -0.70 9.49
CA MET A 13 -32.74 0.33 9.71
C MET A 13 -31.40 -0.39 9.70
N LEU A 14 -30.72 -0.28 8.59
CA LEU A 14 -29.35 -0.73 8.46
C LEU A 14 -28.49 0.06 9.47
N GLY A 15 -27.64 -0.64 10.22
CA GLY A 15 -26.79 -0.03 11.23
C GLY A 15 -25.89 1.06 10.61
N ALA A 16 -25.45 2.01 11.41
CA ALA A 16 -24.54 3.08 10.98
C ALA A 16 -23.25 2.52 10.32
N ASP A 17 -22.76 1.40 10.83
CA ASP A 17 -21.56 0.71 10.31
C ASP A 17 -21.79 0.16 8.88
N ASP A 18 -22.98 -0.37 8.59
CA ASP A 18 -23.35 -0.82 7.25
C ASP A 18 -23.45 0.32 6.24
N ALA A 19 -23.86 1.49 6.69
CA ALA A 19 -23.92 2.69 5.84
C ALA A 19 -22.50 3.17 5.47
N VAL A 20 -21.58 3.18 6.42
CA VAL A 20 -20.19 3.55 6.21
C VAL A 20 -19.47 2.54 5.30
N ALA A 21 -19.67 1.23 5.51
CA ALA A 21 -19.11 0.20 4.65
C ALA A 21 -19.58 0.34 3.20
N ARG A 22 -20.88 0.62 2.98
CA ARG A 22 -21.41 0.89 1.64
C ARG A 22 -20.80 2.14 1.02
N GLU A 23 -20.58 3.20 1.80
CA GLU A 23 -19.94 4.42 1.29
C GLU A 23 -18.50 4.15 0.87
N ARG A 24 -17.71 3.36 1.62
CA ARG A 24 -16.36 2.91 1.20
C ARG A 24 -16.40 2.23 -0.16
N LEU A 25 -17.27 1.22 -0.32
CA LEU A 25 -17.40 0.49 -1.58
C LEU A 25 -17.92 1.38 -2.72
N ARG A 26 -18.83 2.30 -2.43
CA ARG A 26 -19.29 3.28 -3.43
C ARG A 26 -18.13 4.15 -3.93
N ARG A 27 -17.32 4.71 -3.01
CA ARG A 27 -16.11 5.49 -3.36
C ARG A 27 -15.17 4.68 -4.26
N PHE A 28 -14.96 3.40 -3.93
CA PHE A 28 -14.13 2.50 -4.72
C PHE A 28 -14.69 2.27 -6.12
N HIS A 29 -15.98 1.95 -6.21
CA HIS A 29 -16.66 1.71 -7.49
C HIS A 29 -16.69 2.96 -8.39
N ASP A 30 -16.84 4.15 -7.81
CA ASP A 30 -16.87 5.39 -8.57
C ASP A 30 -15.48 5.77 -9.08
N ALA A 31 -14.43 5.42 -8.35
CA ALA A 31 -13.05 5.76 -8.69
C ALA A 31 -12.51 5.00 -9.91
N LYS A 32 -12.66 3.69 -9.97
CA LYS A 32 -12.35 2.78 -11.11
C LYS A 32 -10.94 2.81 -11.66
N PHE A 33 -10.30 3.97 -11.81
CA PHE A 33 -9.00 4.14 -12.46
C PHE A 33 -8.12 5.07 -11.64
N GLY A 34 -6.96 4.58 -11.18
CA GLY A 34 -6.03 5.31 -10.33
C GLY A 34 -4.62 5.37 -10.88
N MET A 35 -3.82 6.27 -10.32
CA MET A 35 -2.39 6.34 -10.51
C MET A 35 -1.69 5.70 -9.30
N PHE A 36 -0.89 4.67 -9.54
CA PHE A 36 -0.05 4.08 -8.51
C PHE A 36 1.40 4.53 -8.71
N ILE A 37 1.97 5.22 -7.72
CA ILE A 37 3.30 5.82 -7.82
C ILE A 37 4.26 5.10 -6.87
N HIS A 38 5.25 4.39 -7.44
CA HIS A 38 6.40 3.86 -6.73
C HIS A 38 7.58 4.81 -6.92
N TRP A 39 7.93 5.56 -5.87
CA TRP A 39 9.01 6.52 -5.93
C TRP A 39 9.68 6.71 -4.56
N GLY A 40 10.99 6.81 -4.59
CA GLY A 40 11.85 6.97 -3.41
C GLY A 40 13.33 7.07 -3.80
N PRO A 41 14.25 7.00 -2.83
CA PRO A 41 15.69 7.10 -3.07
C PRO A 41 16.24 6.12 -4.10
N TYR A 42 15.62 4.96 -4.24
CA TYR A 42 15.99 3.92 -5.22
C TYR A 42 15.93 4.40 -6.68
N SER A 43 15.16 5.44 -6.96
CA SER A 43 15.10 6.04 -8.30
C SER A 43 16.42 6.66 -8.74
N LEU A 44 17.28 7.08 -7.80
CA LEU A 44 18.64 7.59 -8.10
C LEU A 44 19.53 6.54 -8.75
N ALA A 45 19.35 5.29 -8.36
CA ALA A 45 20.13 4.17 -8.89
C ALA A 45 19.43 3.45 -10.05
N SER A 46 18.20 3.86 -10.39
CA SER A 46 17.38 3.17 -11.40
C SER A 46 17.22 1.67 -11.13
N VAL A 47 16.97 1.32 -9.88
CA VAL A 47 16.73 -0.05 -9.40
C VAL A 47 15.32 -0.18 -8.85
N GLU A 48 14.87 -1.42 -8.72
CA GLU A 48 13.58 -1.71 -8.09
C GLU A 48 13.64 -1.43 -6.58
N ALA A 49 12.55 -0.92 -6.02
CA ALA A 49 12.45 -0.60 -4.61
C ALA A 49 12.76 -1.82 -3.73
N SER A 50 13.62 -1.67 -2.73
CA SER A 50 13.97 -2.69 -1.71
C SER A 50 14.67 -3.95 -2.24
N TRP A 51 14.58 -4.26 -3.53
CA TRP A 51 15.11 -5.51 -4.10
C TRP A 51 16.61 -5.71 -3.94
N PRO A 52 17.47 -4.67 -3.98
CA PRO A 52 18.89 -4.84 -3.69
C PRO A 52 19.19 -5.33 -2.26
N ILE A 53 18.29 -5.01 -1.29
CA ILE A 53 18.36 -5.53 0.08
C ILE A 53 17.82 -6.96 0.15
N MET A 54 16.71 -7.22 -0.55
CA MET A 54 16.03 -8.53 -0.51
C MET A 54 16.78 -9.64 -1.23
N ARG A 55 17.48 -9.28 -2.31
CA ARG A 55 18.26 -10.20 -3.16
C ARG A 55 19.62 -9.60 -3.49
N PRO A 56 20.53 -9.52 -2.51
CA PRO A 56 21.88 -9.00 -2.73
C PRO A 56 22.60 -9.75 -3.87
N GLY A 57 23.40 -9.02 -4.63
CA GLY A 57 24.19 -9.59 -5.73
C GLY A 57 23.47 -9.70 -7.08
N ASN A 58 22.16 -9.53 -7.14
CA ASN A 58 21.39 -9.56 -8.39
C ASN A 58 21.23 -8.17 -9.04
N TRP A 59 21.76 -7.15 -8.41
CA TRP A 59 21.58 -5.73 -8.79
C TRP A 59 22.92 -5.06 -9.05
N LYS A 60 22.90 -3.96 -9.82
CA LYS A 60 24.09 -3.17 -10.15
C LYS A 60 24.64 -2.37 -8.97
N ILE A 61 23.97 -2.38 -7.84
CA ILE A 61 24.40 -1.73 -6.61
C ILE A 61 24.39 -2.74 -5.45
N SER A 62 25.27 -2.55 -4.51
CA SER A 62 25.30 -3.31 -3.27
C SER A 62 24.19 -2.87 -2.31
N GLU A 63 23.92 -3.68 -1.29
CA GLU A 63 22.99 -3.31 -0.21
C GLU A 63 23.46 -2.05 0.51
N ALA A 64 24.77 -1.91 0.78
CA ALA A 64 25.33 -0.74 1.44
C ALA A 64 25.12 0.55 0.61
N GLU A 65 25.37 0.48 -0.70
CA GLU A 65 25.12 1.61 -1.60
C GLU A 65 23.62 1.96 -1.66
N TYR A 66 22.73 0.94 -1.66
CA TYR A 66 21.29 1.18 -1.63
C TYR A 66 20.87 1.92 -0.36
N ARG A 67 21.34 1.46 0.81
CA ARG A 67 21.00 2.08 2.10
C ARG A 67 21.53 3.50 2.25
N ALA A 68 22.58 3.87 1.51
CA ALA A 68 23.14 5.23 1.47
C ALA A 68 22.43 6.18 0.47
N LEU A 69 21.50 5.67 -0.38
CA LEU A 69 20.79 6.51 -1.35
C LEU A 69 20.05 7.71 -0.72
N PRO A 70 19.41 7.59 0.46
CA PRO A 70 18.76 8.74 1.10
C PRO A 70 19.67 9.93 1.38
N GLU A 71 20.96 9.70 1.63
CA GLU A 71 21.95 10.77 1.88
C GLU A 71 22.14 11.71 0.67
N ARG A 72 21.75 11.27 -0.52
CA ARG A 72 21.83 12.01 -1.77
C ARG A 72 20.48 12.31 -2.39
N PHE A 73 19.37 11.87 -1.74
CA PHE A 73 18.04 12.06 -2.28
C PHE A 73 17.54 13.49 -2.05
N ASN A 74 17.64 14.29 -3.10
CA ASN A 74 17.27 15.72 -3.09
C ASN A 74 16.40 16.07 -4.31
N PRO A 75 15.12 15.69 -4.33
CA PRO A 75 14.24 15.89 -5.48
C PRO A 75 13.71 17.33 -5.57
N VAL A 76 14.56 18.31 -5.78
CA VAL A 76 14.21 19.74 -5.84
C VAL A 76 13.23 20.11 -6.95
N GLN A 77 13.09 19.24 -7.97
CA GLN A 77 12.14 19.44 -9.07
C GLN A 77 10.78 18.77 -8.81
N PHE A 78 10.57 18.18 -7.64
CA PHE A 78 9.29 17.59 -7.30
C PHE A 78 8.20 18.67 -7.23
N ASP A 79 7.16 18.50 -8.03
CA ASP A 79 5.96 19.34 -8.05
C ASP A 79 4.72 18.46 -7.83
N ALA A 80 4.24 18.46 -6.59
CA ALA A 80 3.07 17.67 -6.20
C ALA A 80 1.82 18.07 -6.98
N ARG A 81 1.65 19.37 -7.27
CA ARG A 81 0.50 19.87 -7.99
C ARG A 81 0.51 19.44 -9.46
N ALA A 82 1.69 19.47 -10.08
CA ALA A 82 1.86 18.95 -11.44
C ALA A 82 1.52 17.46 -11.54
N TRP A 83 1.92 16.66 -10.55
CA TRP A 83 1.58 15.23 -10.51
C TRP A 83 0.08 14.99 -10.40
N VAL A 84 -0.59 15.70 -9.51
CA VAL A 84 -2.05 15.58 -9.35
C VAL A 84 -2.78 15.99 -10.63
N ARG A 85 -2.36 17.09 -11.26
CA ARG A 85 -2.95 17.55 -12.53
C ARG A 85 -2.72 16.57 -13.66
N LEU A 86 -1.54 15.94 -13.72
CA LEU A 86 -1.24 14.89 -14.69
C LEU A 86 -2.19 13.70 -14.52
N ALA A 87 -2.41 13.25 -13.27
CA ALA A 87 -3.36 12.17 -12.99
C ALA A 87 -4.76 12.52 -13.45
N LYS A 88 -5.24 13.74 -13.13
CA LYS A 88 -6.56 14.22 -13.60
C LYS A 88 -6.66 14.29 -15.12
N ALA A 89 -5.65 14.83 -15.79
CA ALA A 89 -5.59 14.92 -17.25
C ALA A 89 -5.59 13.54 -17.92
N ALA A 90 -5.00 12.54 -17.29
CA ALA A 90 -5.04 11.13 -17.71
C ALA A 90 -6.38 10.43 -17.40
N GLY A 91 -7.36 11.11 -16.81
CA GLY A 91 -8.66 10.54 -16.45
C GLY A 91 -8.64 9.70 -15.17
N GLN A 92 -7.54 9.74 -14.41
CA GLN A 92 -7.43 9.02 -13.14
C GLN A 92 -8.23 9.71 -12.05
N ARG A 93 -8.82 8.93 -11.15
CA ARG A 93 -9.76 9.37 -10.14
C ARG A 93 -9.24 9.29 -8.70
N TYR A 94 -8.07 8.68 -8.52
CA TYR A 94 -7.36 8.64 -7.24
C TYR A 94 -5.85 8.40 -7.49
N ILE A 95 -5.06 8.67 -6.47
CA ILE A 95 -3.61 8.39 -6.47
C ILE A 95 -3.30 7.50 -5.28
N VAL A 96 -2.46 6.48 -5.46
CA VAL A 96 -1.82 5.73 -4.38
C VAL A 96 -0.33 6.01 -4.44
N PHE A 97 0.23 6.50 -3.34
CA PHE A 97 1.65 6.87 -3.24
C PHE A 97 2.39 5.98 -2.24
N THR A 98 3.60 5.51 -2.59
CA THR A 98 4.45 4.73 -1.69
C THR A 98 4.99 5.59 -0.56
N THR A 99 4.31 5.59 0.59
CA THR A 99 4.75 6.34 1.77
C THR A 99 5.93 5.67 2.48
N LYS A 100 5.98 4.34 2.48
CA LYS A 100 7.10 3.51 2.94
C LYS A 100 7.09 2.18 2.19
N HIS A 101 8.16 1.85 1.48
CA HIS A 101 8.37 0.53 0.86
C HIS A 101 9.07 -0.42 1.84
N HIS A 102 9.37 -1.67 1.44
CA HIS A 102 9.98 -2.69 2.31
C HIS A 102 11.37 -2.31 2.84
N ASP A 103 12.06 -1.33 2.23
CA ASP A 103 13.35 -0.81 2.72
C ASP A 103 13.22 0.01 4.01
N GLY A 104 12.01 0.38 4.39
CA GLY A 104 11.72 1.14 5.61
C GLY A 104 11.89 2.65 5.46
N PHE A 105 12.30 3.16 4.29
CA PHE A 105 12.45 4.60 4.12
C PHE A 105 11.09 5.30 4.04
N CYS A 106 10.87 6.25 4.96
CA CYS A 106 9.64 7.01 5.04
C CYS A 106 9.68 8.25 4.14
N MET A 107 8.79 8.33 3.16
CA MET A 107 8.61 9.53 2.32
C MET A 107 7.80 10.63 3.03
N PHE A 108 7.50 10.46 4.31
CA PHE A 108 6.80 11.38 5.20
C PHE A 108 7.62 11.65 6.47
N ASP A 109 7.27 12.69 7.21
CA ASP A 109 7.97 13.09 8.45
C ASP A 109 7.54 12.25 9.64
N SER A 110 7.85 10.94 9.64
CA SER A 110 7.60 10.09 10.80
C SER A 110 8.40 10.53 12.02
N GLN A 111 7.77 10.52 13.19
CA GLN A 111 8.43 10.82 14.46
C GLN A 111 9.10 9.58 15.09
N PHE A 112 8.92 8.42 14.46
CA PHE A 112 9.35 7.14 15.02
C PHE A 112 10.58 6.55 14.34
N THR A 113 11.13 7.25 13.35
CA THR A 113 12.39 6.87 12.67
C THR A 113 13.11 8.09 12.13
N ASP A 114 14.42 8.04 12.10
CA ASP A 114 15.27 9.01 11.38
C ASP A 114 15.53 8.59 9.91
N TYR A 115 15.12 7.38 9.52
CA TYR A 115 15.22 6.90 8.13
C TYR A 115 14.05 7.42 7.31
N LYS A 116 14.07 8.72 7.03
CA LYS A 116 12.96 9.47 6.43
C LYS A 116 13.40 10.64 5.56
N ILE A 117 12.50 11.10 4.69
CA ILE A 117 12.73 12.15 3.71
C ILE A 117 13.16 13.49 4.33
N THR A 118 12.65 13.83 5.52
CA THR A 118 13.01 15.09 6.19
C THR A 118 14.43 15.09 6.77
N ARG A 119 15.09 13.93 6.81
CA ARG A 119 16.51 13.77 7.15
C ARG A 119 17.41 13.69 5.91
N SER A 120 16.83 13.59 4.72
CA SER A 120 17.59 13.69 3.46
C SER A 120 17.91 15.15 3.13
N PRO A 121 18.79 15.43 2.14
CA PRO A 121 19.06 16.80 1.68
C PRO A 121 17.84 17.59 1.21
N TYR A 122 16.76 16.90 0.82
CA TYR A 122 15.50 17.54 0.46
C TYR A 122 14.82 18.22 1.65
N GLY A 123 14.87 17.63 2.84
CA GLY A 123 14.43 18.21 4.10
C GLY A 123 12.94 18.52 4.24
N LYS A 124 12.10 18.10 3.28
CA LYS A 124 10.67 18.41 3.27
C LYS A 124 9.84 17.12 3.19
N ASP A 125 8.66 17.14 3.81
CA ASP A 125 7.70 16.04 3.78
C ASP A 125 6.99 15.98 2.41
N ILE A 126 7.28 14.95 1.63
CA ILE A 126 6.69 14.75 0.29
C ILE A 126 5.23 14.35 0.38
N VAL A 127 4.88 13.53 1.38
CA VAL A 127 3.49 13.10 1.58
C VAL A 127 2.61 14.31 1.95
N ALA A 128 3.12 15.21 2.80
CA ALA A 128 2.41 16.44 3.14
C ALA A 128 2.16 17.32 1.90
N GLN A 129 3.18 17.53 1.07
CA GLN A 129 3.04 18.31 -0.16
C GLN A 129 2.04 17.68 -1.14
N LEU A 130 2.08 16.34 -1.27
CA LEU A 130 1.17 15.62 -2.14
C LEU A 130 -0.28 15.65 -1.61
N ALA A 131 -0.46 15.51 -0.29
CA ALA A 131 -1.77 15.59 0.36
C ALA A 131 -2.40 16.97 0.21
N GLU A 132 -1.62 18.04 0.39
CA GLU A 132 -2.08 19.41 0.16
C GLU A 132 -2.50 19.63 -1.30
N ALA A 133 -1.69 19.20 -2.25
CA ALA A 133 -1.98 19.32 -3.68
C ALA A 133 -3.22 18.49 -4.07
N ALA A 134 -3.33 17.27 -3.58
CA ALA A 134 -4.47 16.39 -3.83
C ALA A 134 -5.77 17.00 -3.28
N LYS A 135 -5.74 17.51 -2.05
CA LYS A 135 -6.88 18.23 -1.44
C LYS A 135 -7.30 19.45 -2.27
N ALA A 136 -6.34 20.28 -2.68
CA ALA A 136 -6.60 21.49 -3.46
C ALA A 136 -7.23 21.19 -4.83
N GLU A 137 -6.88 20.05 -5.44
CA GLU A 137 -7.38 19.62 -6.75
C GLU A 137 -8.59 18.66 -6.65
N GLY A 138 -9.05 18.32 -5.44
CA GLY A 138 -10.15 17.37 -5.22
C GLY A 138 -9.82 15.95 -5.67
N MET A 139 -8.55 15.53 -5.58
CA MET A 139 -8.06 14.21 -5.95
C MET A 139 -7.98 13.31 -4.71
N PRO A 140 -8.72 12.20 -4.62
CA PRO A 140 -8.56 11.23 -3.56
C PRO A 140 -7.12 10.68 -3.50
N LEU A 141 -6.54 10.66 -2.29
CA LEU A 141 -5.17 10.20 -2.07
C LEU A 141 -5.17 9.00 -1.13
N GLY A 142 -4.52 7.93 -1.56
CA GLY A 142 -4.25 6.75 -0.78
C GLY A 142 -2.76 6.57 -0.52
N PHE A 143 -2.45 5.81 0.51
CA PHE A 143 -1.10 5.54 0.97
C PHE A 143 -0.76 4.05 0.85
N TYR A 144 0.22 3.73 0.02
CA TYR A 144 0.88 2.43 0.09
C TYR A 144 1.77 2.42 1.32
N TYR A 145 1.62 1.41 2.13
CA TYR A 145 2.43 1.17 3.31
C TYR A 145 2.87 -0.29 3.37
N SER A 146 4.18 -0.51 3.42
CA SER A 146 4.75 -1.85 3.56
C SER A 146 4.75 -2.30 5.01
N PRO A 147 4.03 -3.37 5.38
CA PRO A 147 4.23 -4.05 6.66
C PRO A 147 5.64 -4.64 6.84
N PRO A 148 6.28 -5.28 5.85
CA PRO A 148 7.72 -5.55 5.94
C PRO A 148 8.55 -4.27 6.01
N ASP A 149 9.55 -4.26 6.91
CA ASP A 149 10.49 -3.17 7.08
C ASP A 149 11.92 -3.73 7.28
N LEU A 150 12.70 -3.71 6.22
CA LEU A 150 14.04 -4.32 6.18
C LEU A 150 15.10 -3.47 6.91
N ASN A 151 14.70 -2.30 7.41
CA ASN A 151 15.54 -1.41 8.19
C ASN A 151 15.29 -1.51 9.70
N HIS A 152 14.05 -1.83 10.11
CA HIS A 152 13.69 -1.87 11.52
C HIS A 152 14.26 -3.13 12.23
N PRO A 153 15.03 -2.99 13.31
CA PRO A 153 15.71 -4.13 13.95
C PRO A 153 14.74 -5.17 14.53
N GLY A 154 13.53 -4.76 14.92
CA GLY A 154 12.50 -5.66 15.45
C GLY A 154 11.71 -6.40 14.38
N PHE A 155 11.93 -6.11 13.07
CA PHE A 155 11.12 -6.71 12.02
C PHE A 155 11.46 -8.17 11.76
N ARG A 156 12.74 -8.49 11.56
CA ARG A 156 13.13 -9.83 11.08
C ARG A 156 14.44 -10.35 11.66
N ASP A 157 14.55 -11.67 11.69
CA ASP A 157 15.82 -12.35 11.89
C ASP A 157 16.52 -12.51 10.54
N THR A 158 17.52 -11.67 10.28
CA THR A 158 18.29 -11.67 9.02
C THR A 158 19.18 -12.90 8.85
N SER A 159 19.44 -13.66 9.90
CA SER A 159 20.21 -14.90 9.83
C SER A 159 19.48 -16.03 9.09
N LYS A 160 18.18 -15.88 8.88
CA LYS A 160 17.30 -16.88 8.26
C LYS A 160 16.79 -16.49 6.87
N LEU A 161 17.43 -15.52 6.22
CA LEU A 161 17.03 -15.13 4.87
C LEU A 161 17.31 -16.23 3.87
N SER A 162 16.35 -16.41 2.96
CA SER A 162 16.47 -17.32 1.82
C SER A 162 15.76 -16.73 0.61
N ALA A 163 15.96 -17.34 -0.56
CA ALA A 163 15.28 -16.94 -1.78
C ALA A 163 13.73 -17.05 -1.67
N THR A 164 13.25 -17.97 -0.82
CA THR A 164 11.82 -18.20 -0.59
C THR A 164 11.28 -17.49 0.65
N ASN A 165 12.16 -16.96 1.51
CA ASN A 165 11.83 -16.21 2.71
C ASN A 165 12.56 -14.87 2.70
N TRP A 166 12.29 -14.06 1.70
CA TRP A 166 12.97 -12.78 1.47
C TRP A 166 12.62 -11.72 2.53
N ASN A 167 11.43 -11.80 3.09
CA ASN A 167 11.00 -10.89 4.15
C ASN A 167 11.40 -11.37 5.56
N GLY A 168 12.09 -12.50 5.64
CA GLY A 168 12.61 -13.03 6.91
C GLY A 168 11.52 -13.53 7.86
N GLU A 169 11.97 -14.02 8.99
CA GLU A 169 11.11 -14.36 10.11
C GLU A 169 11.01 -13.16 11.06
N PRO A 170 9.86 -12.95 11.74
CA PRO A 170 9.78 -11.94 12.78
C PRO A 170 10.90 -12.13 13.81
N ALA A 171 11.57 -11.06 14.13
CA ALA A 171 12.48 -11.04 15.25
C ALA A 171 11.70 -11.38 16.52
N ARG A 172 12.29 -12.03 17.45
CA ARG A 172 11.66 -12.73 18.56
C ARG A 172 11.03 -11.76 19.57
N PRO A 173 11.70 -11.37 20.67
CA PRO A 173 11.07 -10.53 21.68
C PRO A 173 10.71 -9.13 21.15
N GLU A 174 11.40 -8.67 20.12
CA GLU A 174 11.24 -7.34 19.53
C GLU A 174 10.04 -7.24 18.56
N TRP A 175 9.46 -8.36 18.14
CA TRP A 175 8.34 -8.35 17.21
C TRP A 175 7.13 -7.54 17.68
N PRO A 176 6.68 -7.63 18.94
CA PRO A 176 5.61 -6.77 19.42
C PRO A 176 5.94 -5.27 19.32
N LEU A 177 7.18 -4.89 19.59
CA LEU A 177 7.64 -3.50 19.45
C LEU A 177 7.58 -3.02 18.00
N TYR A 178 7.86 -3.93 17.04
CA TYR A 178 7.69 -3.62 15.61
C TYR A 178 6.22 -3.40 15.23
N LEU A 179 5.29 -4.20 15.76
CA LEU A 179 3.86 -4.00 15.52
C LEU A 179 3.37 -2.66 16.10
N ASP A 180 3.87 -2.28 17.28
CA ASP A 180 3.58 -0.98 17.87
C ASP A 180 4.15 0.18 17.04
N TYR A 181 5.38 0.03 16.51
CA TYR A 181 5.98 0.97 15.58
C TYR A 181 5.11 1.14 14.30
N MET A 182 4.63 0.04 13.72
CA MET A 182 3.71 0.09 12.58
C MET A 182 2.43 0.86 12.92
N GLU A 183 1.82 0.60 14.08
CA GLU A 183 0.62 1.30 14.52
C GLU A 183 0.85 2.80 14.65
N LEU A 184 1.96 3.20 15.26
CA LEU A 184 2.32 4.60 15.44
C LEU A 184 2.50 5.32 14.10
N GLN A 185 3.17 4.72 13.13
CA GLN A 185 3.30 5.27 11.79
C GLN A 185 1.97 5.35 11.03
N LEU A 186 1.13 4.32 11.14
CA LEU A 186 -0.21 4.36 10.55
C LEU A 186 -1.07 5.47 11.19
N ARG A 187 -0.98 5.68 12.50
CA ARG A 187 -1.66 6.81 13.15
C ARG A 187 -1.21 8.15 12.59
N GLU A 188 0.10 8.35 12.35
CA GLU A 188 0.59 9.56 11.69
C GLU A 188 -0.04 9.74 10.30
N LEU A 189 -0.01 8.72 9.46
CA LEU A 189 -0.58 8.76 8.10
C LEU A 189 -2.08 9.02 8.10
N LEU A 190 -2.82 8.47 9.07
CA LEU A 190 -4.27 8.61 9.17
C LEU A 190 -4.75 9.91 9.82
N THR A 191 -3.87 10.66 10.49
CA THR A 191 -4.28 11.85 11.26
C THR A 191 -3.66 13.16 10.78
N ARG A 192 -2.54 13.11 10.05
CA ARG A 192 -1.76 14.31 9.69
C ARG A 192 -1.98 14.79 8.25
N TYR A 193 -2.51 13.95 7.37
CA TYR A 193 -2.52 14.21 5.92
C TYR A 193 -3.93 14.33 5.32
N GLY A 194 -4.96 14.53 6.15
CA GLY A 194 -6.35 14.74 5.73
C GLY A 194 -7.12 13.45 5.46
N ASP A 195 -8.10 13.51 4.54
CA ASP A 195 -8.91 12.35 4.16
C ASP A 195 -8.10 11.33 3.39
N VAL A 196 -8.11 10.09 3.85
CA VAL A 196 -7.37 8.98 3.25
C VAL A 196 -8.32 8.10 2.43
N PHE A 197 -8.03 7.96 1.14
CA PHE A 197 -8.85 7.14 0.25
C PHE A 197 -8.64 5.64 0.49
N VAL A 198 -7.38 5.22 0.61
CA VAL A 198 -7.02 3.82 0.85
C VAL A 198 -5.69 3.70 1.60
N ILE A 199 -5.62 2.74 2.52
CA ILE A 199 -4.35 2.20 2.99
C ILE A 199 -4.09 0.91 2.20
N TRP A 200 -3.10 0.99 1.33
CA TRP A 200 -2.70 -0.09 0.45
C TRP A 200 -1.49 -0.83 1.05
N PHE A 201 -1.74 -1.95 1.70
CA PHE A 201 -0.69 -2.79 2.28
C PHE A 201 -0.02 -3.69 1.24
N ASP A 202 1.25 -4.06 1.48
CA ASP A 202 2.01 -4.91 0.57
C ASP A 202 3.03 -5.80 1.28
N GLY A 203 3.47 -6.85 0.58
CA GLY A 203 4.65 -7.62 0.93
C GLY A 203 4.46 -8.64 2.05
N LEU A 204 3.25 -9.15 2.28
CA LEU A 204 3.02 -10.14 3.32
C LEU A 204 3.02 -11.58 2.82
N SER A 205 3.90 -12.39 3.39
CA SER A 205 3.88 -13.85 3.23
C SER A 205 3.28 -14.58 4.43
N ASN A 206 3.09 -13.91 5.57
CA ASN A 206 2.60 -14.55 6.79
C ASN A 206 1.64 -13.62 7.57
N HIS A 207 0.41 -13.50 7.09
CA HIS A 207 -0.61 -12.60 7.60
C HIS A 207 -0.89 -12.78 9.10
N ALA A 208 -0.97 -14.01 9.59
CA ALA A 208 -1.35 -14.30 10.98
C ALA A 208 -0.41 -13.65 12.00
N LYS A 209 0.86 -13.43 11.66
CA LYS A 209 1.84 -12.82 12.56
C LYS A 209 1.66 -11.30 12.71
N TYR A 210 1.00 -10.65 11.76
CA TYR A 210 0.82 -9.20 11.77
C TYR A 210 -0.44 -8.74 12.48
N THR A 211 -1.30 -9.64 12.97
CA THR A 211 -2.54 -9.26 13.65
C THR A 211 -3.33 -8.22 12.86
N GLY A 212 -3.66 -8.55 11.61
CA GLY A 212 -4.27 -7.62 10.66
C GLY A 212 -5.52 -6.92 11.14
N GLU A 213 -6.32 -7.62 11.95
CA GLU A 213 -7.53 -7.10 12.60
C GLU A 213 -7.25 -5.82 13.41
N ARG A 214 -6.15 -5.79 14.18
CA ARG A 214 -5.71 -4.60 14.94
C ARG A 214 -5.59 -3.37 14.04
N PHE A 215 -5.02 -3.54 12.87
CA PHE A 215 -4.80 -2.44 11.94
C PHE A 215 -6.06 -2.04 11.19
N HIS A 216 -6.93 -3.00 10.87
CA HIS A 216 -8.26 -2.70 10.30
C HIS A 216 -9.09 -1.86 11.27
N GLU A 217 -9.18 -2.27 12.54
CA GLU A 217 -9.87 -1.52 13.58
C GLU A 217 -9.31 -0.10 13.75
N LEU A 218 -7.97 0.03 13.78
CA LEU A 218 -7.31 1.32 13.87
C LEU A 218 -7.68 2.23 12.70
N ILE A 219 -7.58 1.72 11.47
CA ILE A 219 -7.84 2.50 10.25
C ILE A 219 -9.29 2.95 10.22
N HIS A 220 -10.24 2.03 10.41
CA HIS A 220 -11.66 2.38 10.37
C HIS A 220 -12.11 3.26 11.54
N LYS A 221 -11.44 3.18 12.70
CA LYS A 221 -11.68 4.10 13.82
C LYS A 221 -11.23 5.53 13.50
N LEU A 222 -10.10 5.72 12.84
CA LEU A 222 -9.54 7.03 12.54
C LEU A 222 -10.04 7.60 11.21
N GLN A 223 -10.29 6.75 10.23
CA GLN A 223 -10.73 7.08 8.88
C GLN A 223 -11.83 6.09 8.44
N PRO A 224 -13.08 6.25 8.88
CA PRO A 224 -14.13 5.26 8.66
C PRO A 224 -14.42 4.93 7.20
N THR A 225 -14.14 5.86 6.29
CA THR A 225 -14.34 5.71 4.85
C THR A 225 -13.08 5.32 4.08
N ALA A 226 -11.93 5.14 4.74
CA ALA A 226 -10.72 4.65 4.11
C ALA A 226 -10.87 3.18 3.73
N LEU A 227 -10.47 2.86 2.51
CA LEU A 227 -10.42 1.49 2.00
C LEU A 227 -9.17 0.77 2.50
N ILE A 228 -9.26 -0.55 2.64
CA ILE A 228 -8.14 -1.41 2.99
C ILE A 228 -8.12 -2.58 2.00
N ASN A 229 -6.95 -2.86 1.38
CA ASN A 229 -6.81 -4.04 0.55
C ASN A 229 -6.59 -5.31 1.40
N ASN A 230 -6.65 -6.49 0.75
CA ASN A 230 -6.55 -7.78 1.42
C ASN A 230 -5.13 -8.21 1.83
N ARG A 231 -4.12 -7.31 1.78
CA ARG A 231 -2.71 -7.73 1.96
C ARG A 231 -2.19 -7.64 3.39
N ILE A 232 -3.00 -7.32 4.40
CA ILE A 232 -2.57 -7.36 5.81
C ILE A 232 -3.39 -8.32 6.68
N GLY A 233 -4.54 -8.71 6.23
CA GLY A 233 -5.44 -9.53 7.03
C GLY A 233 -6.31 -10.42 6.17
N PRO A 234 -7.16 -11.22 6.80
CA PRO A 234 -7.98 -12.20 6.10
C PRO A 234 -8.95 -11.57 5.10
N THR A 235 -9.46 -10.38 5.41
CA THR A 235 -10.45 -9.69 4.59
C THR A 235 -10.15 -8.21 4.50
N GLY A 236 -9.98 -7.70 3.28
CA GLY A 236 -10.00 -6.27 2.99
C GLY A 236 -11.33 -5.86 2.37
N ASP A 237 -11.50 -4.58 2.08
CA ASP A 237 -12.63 -4.07 1.31
C ASP A 237 -12.55 -4.54 -0.17
N PHE A 238 -11.36 -4.87 -0.65
CA PHE A 238 -11.11 -5.36 -2.01
C PHE A 238 -9.85 -6.23 -2.08
N VAL A 239 -9.79 -7.07 -3.12
CA VAL A 239 -8.62 -7.91 -3.41
C VAL A 239 -7.74 -7.25 -4.47
N THR A 240 -6.43 -7.54 -4.45
CA THR A 240 -5.43 -6.91 -5.33
C THR A 240 -4.69 -7.93 -6.17
N PRO A 241 -5.27 -8.44 -7.26
CA PRO A 241 -4.53 -9.24 -8.23
C PRO A 241 -3.45 -8.37 -8.89
N GLU A 242 -2.20 -8.86 -8.86
CA GLU A 242 -1.05 -8.13 -9.39
C GLU A 242 -0.72 -8.59 -10.80
N GLN A 243 -0.53 -7.64 -11.74
CA GLN A 243 -0.18 -7.88 -13.14
C GLN A 243 -1.15 -8.79 -13.91
N ARG A 244 -2.37 -9.00 -13.40
CA ARG A 244 -3.37 -9.90 -13.99
C ARG A 244 -4.79 -9.49 -13.63
N LEU A 245 -5.76 -10.00 -14.39
CA LEU A 245 -7.17 -9.90 -14.03
C LEU A 245 -7.57 -10.99 -13.02
N PRO A 246 -8.67 -10.79 -12.25
CA PRO A 246 -9.11 -11.73 -11.21
C PRO A 246 -9.35 -13.17 -11.66
N ASN A 247 -9.72 -13.37 -12.92
CA ASN A 247 -10.00 -14.69 -13.50
C ASN A 247 -8.75 -15.55 -13.79
N GLY A 248 -7.57 -15.11 -13.35
CA GLY A 248 -6.34 -15.88 -13.46
C GLY A 248 -5.77 -16.02 -14.88
N ILE A 249 -6.31 -15.33 -15.88
CA ILE A 249 -5.78 -15.37 -17.25
C ILE A 249 -4.58 -14.41 -17.32
N PRO A 250 -3.32 -14.90 -17.40
CA PRO A 250 -2.18 -14.04 -17.65
C PRO A 250 -2.35 -13.37 -19.01
N ARG A 251 -2.03 -12.08 -19.13
CA ARG A 251 -1.91 -11.47 -20.47
C ARG A 251 -0.89 -12.26 -21.27
N LYS A 252 -1.27 -12.69 -22.49
CA LYS A 252 -0.37 -13.37 -23.41
C LYS A 252 0.87 -12.49 -23.65
N GLY A 253 2.06 -12.97 -23.20
CA GLY A 253 3.31 -12.23 -23.31
C GLY A 253 3.70 -11.36 -22.11
N ALA A 254 2.87 -11.24 -21.07
CA ALA A 254 3.33 -10.68 -19.81
C ALA A 254 4.29 -11.67 -19.16
N LYS A 255 5.58 -11.40 -19.27
CA LYS A 255 6.53 -11.96 -18.30
C LYS A 255 6.11 -11.35 -16.96
N VAL A 256 5.40 -12.13 -16.18
CA VAL A 256 5.06 -11.82 -14.79
C VAL A 256 6.37 -11.44 -14.13
N GLY A 257 6.54 -10.14 -13.83
CA GLY A 257 7.69 -9.70 -13.06
C GLY A 257 7.65 -10.46 -11.75
N ASN A 258 8.64 -11.30 -11.52
CA ASN A 258 8.93 -12.06 -10.31
C ASN A 258 7.81 -12.21 -9.28
N VAL A 259 6.64 -12.70 -9.69
CA VAL A 259 5.73 -13.30 -8.73
C VAL A 259 6.47 -14.52 -8.23
N ASP A 260 6.84 -14.52 -6.97
CA ASP A 260 7.37 -15.72 -6.32
C ASP A 260 6.38 -16.85 -6.62
N PRO A 261 6.77 -17.92 -7.34
CA PRO A 261 5.86 -19.04 -7.61
C PRO A 261 5.37 -19.71 -6.32
N ASN A 262 5.96 -19.37 -5.16
CA ASN A 262 5.52 -19.77 -3.83
C ASN A 262 4.59 -18.74 -3.16
N ASP A 263 4.35 -17.58 -3.77
CA ASP A 263 3.35 -16.60 -3.31
C ASP A 263 1.93 -17.12 -3.61
N LYS A 264 1.63 -18.30 -3.05
CA LYS A 264 0.35 -18.99 -3.23
C LYS A 264 -0.81 -18.33 -2.47
N GLY A 265 -0.55 -17.27 -1.72
CA GLY A 265 -1.53 -16.70 -0.80
C GLY A 265 -2.04 -15.30 -1.12
N LEU A 266 -1.25 -14.45 -1.74
CA LEU A 266 -1.52 -13.01 -1.78
C LEU A 266 -2.04 -12.49 -3.12
N ALA A 267 -1.54 -13.03 -4.19
CA ALA A 267 -1.89 -12.58 -5.53
C ALA A 267 -3.02 -13.41 -6.17
N THR A 268 -3.53 -14.43 -5.50
CA THR A 268 -4.26 -15.51 -6.16
C THR A 268 -5.66 -15.78 -5.70
N SER A 269 -6.13 -15.16 -4.65
CA SER A 269 -7.54 -15.34 -4.27
C SER A 269 -8.44 -14.59 -5.26
N ALA A 270 -8.63 -15.20 -6.44
CA ALA A 270 -9.89 -14.95 -7.11
C ALA A 270 -10.98 -15.38 -6.13
N PRO A 271 -12.02 -14.58 -5.94
CA PRO A 271 -13.17 -15.01 -5.15
C PRO A 271 -13.70 -16.33 -5.74
N PRO A 272 -14.34 -17.17 -4.92
CA PRO A 272 -15.12 -18.28 -5.43
C PRO A 272 -16.02 -17.77 -6.57
N PRO A 273 -16.23 -18.55 -7.63
CA PRO A 273 -16.99 -18.10 -8.81
C PRO A 273 -18.41 -17.61 -8.49
N ASP A 274 -18.91 -17.91 -7.32
CA ASP A 274 -20.29 -17.62 -6.89
C ASP A 274 -20.39 -16.35 -6.00
N GLU A 275 -19.27 -15.71 -5.64
CA GLU A 275 -19.25 -14.55 -4.75
C GLU A 275 -18.45 -13.39 -5.35
N PHE A 276 -19.14 -12.30 -5.66
CA PHE A 276 -18.49 -11.10 -6.15
C PHE A 276 -17.70 -10.43 -5.02
N GLN A 277 -16.38 -10.28 -5.22
CA GLN A 277 -15.53 -9.43 -4.38
C GLN A 277 -15.03 -8.24 -5.18
N PRO A 278 -15.08 -7.02 -4.63
CA PRO A 278 -14.42 -5.88 -5.24
C PRO A 278 -12.93 -6.17 -5.47
N TRP A 279 -12.39 -5.71 -6.58
CA TRP A 279 -10.99 -5.94 -6.90
C TRP A 279 -10.35 -4.72 -7.57
N GLU A 280 -9.06 -4.56 -7.35
CA GLU A 280 -8.18 -3.64 -8.05
C GLU A 280 -7.02 -4.42 -8.65
N THR A 281 -6.81 -4.35 -9.95
CA THR A 281 -5.59 -4.88 -10.53
C THR A 281 -4.54 -3.79 -10.59
N CYS A 282 -3.40 -4.00 -9.92
CA CYS A 282 -2.25 -3.13 -10.02
C CYS A 282 -1.31 -3.63 -11.12
N MET A 283 -0.97 -2.73 -12.05
CA MET A 283 -0.14 -3.04 -13.21
C MET A 283 0.92 -1.97 -13.42
N THR A 284 2.14 -2.39 -13.74
CA THR A 284 3.19 -1.47 -14.17
C THR A 284 2.95 -0.99 -15.61
N ILE A 285 3.28 0.28 -15.88
CA ILE A 285 3.28 0.82 -17.25
C ILE A 285 4.45 0.25 -18.05
N ASN A 286 5.57 -0.02 -17.38
CA ASN A 286 6.76 -0.65 -17.93
C ASN A 286 7.01 -2.03 -17.26
N ARG A 287 8.27 -2.48 -17.17
CA ARG A 287 8.62 -3.79 -16.58
C ARG A 287 8.96 -3.74 -15.11
N THR A 288 8.95 -2.57 -14.49
CA THR A 288 9.35 -2.31 -13.10
C THR A 288 8.33 -1.43 -12.41
N TRP A 289 8.20 -1.57 -11.08
CA TRP A 289 7.37 -0.69 -10.27
C TRP A 289 8.01 0.70 -10.11
N GLY A 290 9.30 0.73 -9.85
CA GLY A 290 10.05 1.98 -9.74
C GLY A 290 10.59 2.47 -11.09
N TYR A 291 11.15 3.68 -11.09
CA TYR A 291 11.82 4.25 -12.24
C TYR A 291 13.03 3.41 -12.67
N ASN A 292 13.08 3.05 -13.93
CA ASN A 292 14.20 2.33 -14.55
C ASN A 292 14.64 3.05 -15.83
N LYS A 293 15.89 3.46 -15.83
CA LYS A 293 16.53 4.11 -16.97
C LYS A 293 17.01 3.04 -17.97
N ARG A 294 16.12 2.52 -18.79
CA ARG A 294 16.44 1.63 -19.92
C ARG A 294 15.97 2.24 -21.22
#